data_dfe7c2474da19f85f5309e97642bd239
#
_entry.id   dfe7c2474da19f85f5309e97642bd239
#
_cell.length_a   1.000
_cell.length_b   1.000
_cell.length_c   1.000
_cell.angle_alpha   90.00
_cell.angle_beta   90.00
_cell.angle_gamma   90.00
#
_symmetry.space_group_name_H-M   'P 1'
#
loop_
_entity.id
_entity.type
_entity.pdbx_description
1 polymer ?
#
loop_
_entity_poly.entity_id
_entity_poly.type
_entity_poly.pdbx_seq_one_letter_code
_entity_poly.pdbx_strand_id
1 'polypeptide(L)'
;MAAEGTAAATAAAAGVPDRKARGLTALLTCAMAFSMLQLFLLGALGPRLVEEPGFSPGLLGLTTTVGFGTAALLSPLGGRTVDRVGPRRSLVLLLLVSAAALALIGAAPGAGALLGAVALGGVPQALANPATNKAVLALVPPVRRGAVTGLKQSGVQLGAFAAGLPLAALAGAAGWRGAVWTASGAALLAAVWALRALPPDPPVPQAPPVRASFVPRGTAAWLAGFSLFLGAGIASVNTYLALYGVRGLGMGPAVAGGLVAVLGVAGVLGRVGWSRAARPGRAEWLPGLLACGAVGAAALLAGGLWARPLVWAGAVAVGVFAVSGNAVSMVLVMQRSAAGRAGQDSALVAAGFFAGFAVGPPLFGLLAQSGRYGAGWLLVAVEFAAAGAVAFLWAVRDRSTGGGPAA
;
A
#
# COMPACT_ATOMS: atom_id res chain seq x y z
N MET A 1 29.53 -21.45 36.01
CA MET A 1 29.23 -21.72 34.55
C MET A 1 27.85 -21.26 34.10
N ALA A 2 26.78 -21.23 34.90
CA ALA A 2 25.43 -20.76 34.44
C ALA A 2 25.31 -19.20 34.44
N ALA A 3 26.08 -18.47 35.25
CA ALA A 3 26.04 -17.00 35.35
C ALA A 3 26.75 -16.29 34.18
N GLU A 4 27.79 -16.89 33.61
CA GLU A 4 28.55 -16.31 32.50
C GLU A 4 27.81 -16.40 31.18
N GLY A 5 26.99 -17.45 30.99
CA GLY A 5 26.13 -17.61 29.82
C GLY A 5 25.02 -16.54 29.72
N THR A 6 24.51 -16.09 30.88
CA THR A 6 23.46 -15.07 30.93
C THR A 6 24.03 -13.66 30.69
N ALA A 7 25.23 -13.38 31.14
CA ALA A 7 25.92 -12.10 30.91
C ALA A 7 26.32 -11.92 29.41
N ALA A 8 26.78 -12.99 28.76
CA ALA A 8 27.10 -12.97 27.33
C ALA A 8 25.87 -12.77 26.45
N ALA A 9 24.72 -13.39 26.81
CA ALA A 9 23.44 -13.19 26.12
C ALA A 9 22.90 -11.76 26.31
N THR A 10 23.10 -11.16 27.47
CA THR A 10 22.68 -9.78 27.76
C THR A 10 23.59 -8.74 27.06
N ALA A 11 24.89 -9.03 26.95
CA ALA A 11 25.85 -8.17 26.23
C ALA A 11 25.61 -8.21 24.69
N ALA A 12 25.20 -9.35 24.12
CA ALA A 12 24.83 -9.47 22.70
C ALA A 12 23.53 -8.71 22.36
N ALA A 13 22.65 -8.46 23.34
CA ALA A 13 21.43 -7.68 23.19
C ALA A 13 21.67 -6.14 23.17
N ALA A 14 22.85 -5.69 23.55
CA ALA A 14 23.20 -4.25 23.71
C ALA A 14 23.81 -3.57 22.46
N GLY A 15 23.78 -4.17 21.28
CA GLY A 15 24.82 -3.87 20.32
C GLY A 15 24.47 -3.24 18.97
N VAL A 16 23.34 -2.59 18.73
CA VAL A 16 23.24 -1.63 17.62
C VAL A 16 22.93 -0.26 18.21
N PRO A 17 23.79 0.77 17.99
CA PRO A 17 23.51 2.12 18.45
C PRO A 17 22.12 2.52 18.00
N ASP A 18 21.30 3.01 18.91
CA ASP A 18 19.88 3.35 18.69
C ASP A 18 19.68 4.28 17.47
N ARG A 19 20.69 5.06 17.13
CA ARG A 19 20.74 5.93 15.94
C ARG A 19 20.83 5.15 14.61
N LYS A 20 21.60 4.05 14.55
CA LYS A 20 21.69 3.21 13.33
C LYS A 20 20.39 2.43 13.11
N ALA A 21 19.77 1.93 14.16
CA ALA A 21 18.49 1.24 14.10
C ALA A 21 17.35 2.17 13.64
N ARG A 22 17.33 3.42 14.14
CA ARG A 22 16.38 4.46 13.70
C ARG A 22 16.59 4.83 12.24
N GLY A 23 17.84 4.99 11.78
CA GLY A 23 18.18 5.29 10.39
C GLY A 23 17.71 4.19 9.43
N LEU A 24 17.92 2.91 9.78
CA LEU A 24 17.42 1.78 9.00
C LEU A 24 15.88 1.79 8.89
N THR A 25 15.19 1.97 10.01
CA THR A 25 13.72 2.01 10.04
C THR A 25 13.18 3.14 9.16
N ALA A 26 13.76 4.34 9.25
CA ALA A 26 13.40 5.47 8.42
C ALA A 26 13.61 5.19 6.93
N LEU A 27 14.73 4.57 6.55
CA LEU A 27 15.01 4.19 5.18
C LEU A 27 13.99 3.18 4.63
N LEU A 28 13.66 2.15 5.40
CA LEU A 28 12.65 1.15 5.01
C LEU A 28 11.26 1.79 4.88
N THR A 29 10.93 2.74 5.75
CA THR A 29 9.69 3.53 5.69
C THR A 29 9.66 4.40 4.43
N CYS A 30 10.76 5.06 4.08
CA CYS A 30 10.91 5.81 2.83
C CYS A 30 10.75 4.90 1.59
N ALA A 31 11.37 3.73 1.59
CA ALA A 31 11.25 2.78 0.48
C ALA A 31 9.78 2.34 0.25
N MET A 32 9.04 2.09 1.35
CA MET A 32 7.60 1.80 1.28
C MET A 32 6.79 2.99 0.80
N ALA A 33 7.15 4.23 1.20
CA ALA A 33 6.48 5.44 0.72
C ALA A 33 6.67 5.61 -0.79
N PHE A 34 7.90 5.56 -1.28
CA PHE A 34 8.20 5.74 -2.71
C PHE A 34 7.63 4.65 -3.59
N SER A 35 7.52 3.41 -3.11
CA SER A 35 6.93 2.30 -3.88
C SER A 35 5.46 2.55 -4.26
N MET A 36 4.72 3.31 -3.47
CA MET A 36 3.30 3.61 -3.67
C MET A 36 3.03 5.07 -4.07
N LEU A 37 4.07 5.92 -4.03
CA LEU A 37 3.92 7.37 -4.20
C LEU A 37 3.28 7.75 -5.52
N GLN A 38 3.59 7.06 -6.62
CA GLN A 38 3.00 7.37 -7.93
C GLN A 38 1.47 7.29 -7.92
N LEU A 39 0.87 6.29 -7.23
CA LEU A 39 -0.59 6.18 -7.11
C LEU A 39 -1.17 7.41 -6.40
N PHE A 40 -0.66 7.70 -5.21
CA PHE A 40 -1.16 8.82 -4.41
C PHE A 40 -0.94 10.16 -5.09
N LEU A 41 0.20 10.32 -5.74
CA LEU A 41 0.56 11.57 -6.42
C LEU A 41 -0.32 11.80 -7.66
N LEU A 42 -0.51 10.80 -8.51
CA LEU A 42 -1.40 10.91 -9.66
C LEU A 42 -2.85 11.11 -9.24
N GLY A 43 -3.29 10.45 -8.16
CA GLY A 43 -4.62 10.67 -7.56
C GLY A 43 -4.79 12.09 -7.03
N ALA A 44 -3.83 12.59 -6.23
CA ALA A 44 -3.87 13.94 -5.66
C ALA A 44 -3.76 15.05 -6.72
N LEU A 45 -2.97 14.81 -7.77
CA LEU A 45 -2.81 15.71 -8.92
C LEU A 45 -3.87 15.49 -10.01
N GLY A 46 -4.75 14.51 -9.84
CA GLY A 46 -5.80 14.15 -10.79
C GLY A 46 -6.59 15.35 -11.36
N PRO A 47 -7.05 16.30 -10.52
CA PRO A 47 -7.73 17.50 -11.02
C PRO A 47 -6.93 18.29 -12.06
N ARG A 48 -5.62 18.44 -11.85
CA ARG A 48 -4.72 19.18 -12.76
C ARG A 48 -4.35 18.36 -13.99
N LEU A 49 -4.21 17.04 -13.82
CA LEU A 49 -3.92 16.14 -14.93
C LEU A 49 -5.06 16.12 -15.96
N VAL A 50 -6.31 16.08 -15.52
CA VAL A 50 -7.47 16.03 -16.42
C VAL A 50 -7.80 17.38 -17.10
N GLU A 51 -7.10 18.46 -16.75
CA GLU A 51 -7.10 19.74 -17.46
C GLU A 51 -6.14 19.75 -18.66
N GLU A 52 -5.15 18.84 -18.68
CA GLU A 52 -4.22 18.70 -19.80
C GLU A 52 -4.92 18.04 -21.01
N PRO A 53 -4.63 18.49 -22.24
CA PRO A 53 -5.16 17.87 -23.46
C PRO A 53 -4.83 16.37 -23.55
N GLY A 54 -5.82 15.55 -23.82
CA GLY A 54 -5.66 14.10 -23.95
C GLY A 54 -5.67 13.31 -22.63
N PHE A 55 -5.84 13.98 -21.48
CA PHE A 55 -5.98 13.34 -20.18
C PHE A 55 -7.44 13.32 -19.72
N SER A 56 -7.97 12.14 -19.48
CA SER A 56 -9.36 11.96 -19.03
C SER A 56 -9.42 11.33 -17.64
N PRO A 57 -10.57 11.42 -16.93
CA PRO A 57 -10.78 10.67 -15.69
C PRO A 57 -10.62 9.17 -15.87
N GLY A 58 -10.99 8.61 -17.02
CA GLY A 58 -10.76 7.20 -17.32
C GLY A 58 -9.28 6.84 -17.43
N LEU A 59 -8.45 7.73 -17.99
CA LEU A 59 -7.00 7.55 -18.04
C LEU A 59 -6.40 7.49 -16.63
N LEU A 60 -6.90 8.27 -15.67
CA LEU A 60 -6.50 8.18 -14.26
C LEU A 60 -6.73 6.77 -13.70
N GLY A 61 -7.88 6.16 -13.97
CA GLY A 61 -8.13 4.77 -13.60
C GLY A 61 -7.18 3.79 -14.27
N LEU A 62 -6.92 3.98 -15.58
CA LEU A 62 -5.99 3.15 -16.34
C LEU A 62 -4.56 3.24 -15.81
N THR A 63 -4.10 4.39 -15.31
CA THR A 63 -2.78 4.48 -14.67
C THR A 63 -2.68 3.54 -13.47
N THR A 64 -3.73 3.47 -12.66
CA THR A 64 -3.78 2.55 -11.52
C THR A 64 -3.80 1.10 -11.97
N THR A 65 -4.61 0.77 -12.99
CA THR A 65 -4.66 -0.57 -13.60
C THR A 65 -3.30 -1.02 -14.11
N VAL A 66 -2.64 -0.18 -14.89
CA VAL A 66 -1.34 -0.52 -15.49
C VAL A 66 -0.26 -0.67 -14.42
N GLY A 67 -0.18 0.27 -13.47
CA GLY A 67 0.81 0.22 -12.39
C GLY A 67 0.65 -1.02 -11.50
N PHE A 68 -0.56 -1.25 -10.98
CA PHE A 68 -0.81 -2.39 -10.09
C PHE A 68 -0.99 -3.71 -10.82
N GLY A 69 -1.46 -3.70 -12.06
CA GLY A 69 -1.44 -4.88 -12.93
C GLY A 69 0.00 -5.36 -13.15
N THR A 70 0.91 -4.45 -13.48
CA THR A 70 2.35 -4.75 -13.58
C THR A 70 2.90 -5.26 -12.25
N ALA A 71 2.56 -4.62 -11.12
CA ALA A 71 2.98 -5.07 -9.80
C ALA A 71 2.45 -6.47 -9.47
N ALA A 72 1.19 -6.76 -9.75
CA ALA A 72 0.59 -8.09 -9.52
C ALA A 72 1.29 -9.18 -10.33
N LEU A 73 1.54 -8.92 -11.62
CA LEU A 73 2.24 -9.84 -12.50
C LEU A 73 3.70 -10.09 -12.09
N LEU A 74 4.39 -9.03 -11.63
CA LEU A 74 5.80 -9.12 -11.23
C LEU A 74 5.99 -9.58 -9.78
N SER A 75 4.96 -9.55 -8.91
CA SER A 75 5.07 -9.92 -7.50
C SER A 75 5.69 -11.30 -7.25
N PRO A 76 5.32 -12.38 -7.99
CA PRO A 76 5.94 -13.68 -7.82
C PRO A 76 7.44 -13.70 -8.17
N LEU A 77 7.85 -12.82 -9.10
CA LEU A 77 9.25 -12.66 -9.50
C LEU A 77 10.01 -11.77 -8.52
N GLY A 78 9.33 -10.78 -7.93
CA GLY A 78 9.91 -9.82 -6.98
C GLY A 78 10.59 -10.51 -5.80
N GLY A 79 9.93 -11.47 -5.17
CA GLY A 79 10.50 -12.27 -4.08
C GLY A 79 11.77 -13.01 -4.51
N ARG A 80 11.74 -13.69 -5.67
CA ARG A 80 12.90 -14.43 -6.22
C ARG A 80 14.05 -13.49 -6.56
N THR A 81 13.76 -12.32 -7.12
CA THR A 81 14.77 -11.30 -7.42
C THR A 81 15.47 -10.85 -6.14
N VAL A 82 14.70 -10.52 -5.11
CA VAL A 82 15.24 -10.12 -3.81
C VAL A 82 16.07 -11.23 -3.18
N ASP A 83 15.66 -12.48 -3.34
CA ASP A 83 16.40 -13.63 -2.80
C ASP A 83 17.75 -13.82 -3.50
N ARG A 84 17.84 -13.53 -4.79
CA ARG A 84 19.08 -13.67 -5.58
C ARG A 84 19.98 -12.45 -5.49
N VAL A 85 19.41 -11.25 -5.43
CA VAL A 85 20.16 -9.99 -5.53
C VAL A 85 20.57 -9.46 -4.16
N GLY A 86 19.81 -9.80 -3.12
CA GLY A 86 20.00 -9.32 -1.76
C GLY A 86 19.17 -8.07 -1.42
N PRO A 87 18.97 -7.78 -0.11
CA PRO A 87 18.09 -6.70 0.32
C PRO A 87 18.60 -5.30 -0.04
N ARG A 88 19.91 -5.02 0.09
CA ARG A 88 20.49 -3.72 -0.22
C ARG A 88 20.30 -3.36 -1.69
N ARG A 89 20.76 -4.25 -2.60
CA ARG A 89 20.65 -4.02 -4.05
C ARG A 89 19.19 -3.90 -4.48
N SER A 90 18.29 -4.70 -3.91
CA SER A 90 16.86 -4.65 -4.21
C SER A 90 16.21 -3.34 -3.74
N LEU A 91 16.56 -2.80 -2.57
CA LEU A 91 16.07 -1.52 -2.08
C LEU A 91 16.59 -0.34 -2.92
N VAL A 92 17.87 -0.39 -3.31
CA VAL A 92 18.45 0.63 -4.20
C VAL A 92 17.77 0.57 -5.57
N LEU A 93 17.59 -0.61 -6.16
CA LEU A 93 16.90 -0.80 -7.42
C LEU A 93 15.45 -0.26 -7.34
N LEU A 94 14.72 -0.60 -6.28
CA LEU A 94 13.38 -0.08 -6.03
C LEU A 94 13.34 1.45 -6.08
N LEU A 95 14.24 2.12 -5.35
CA LEU A 95 14.28 3.58 -5.26
C LEU A 95 14.72 4.23 -6.58
N LEU A 96 15.70 3.65 -7.28
CA LEU A 96 16.14 4.13 -8.61
C LEU A 96 15.02 3.98 -9.64
N VAL A 97 14.32 2.85 -9.66
CA VAL A 97 13.19 2.64 -10.59
C VAL A 97 12.01 3.54 -10.22
N SER A 98 11.75 3.79 -8.93
CA SER A 98 10.76 4.79 -8.50
C SER A 98 11.12 6.18 -9.00
N ALA A 99 12.39 6.59 -8.87
CA ALA A 99 12.87 7.89 -9.37
C ALA A 99 12.72 7.99 -10.89
N ALA A 100 13.13 6.96 -11.62
CA ALA A 100 13.01 6.92 -13.09
C ALA A 100 11.55 6.96 -13.55
N ALA A 101 10.68 6.17 -12.92
CA ALA A 101 9.24 6.16 -13.23
C ALA A 101 8.62 7.55 -13.00
N LEU A 102 8.91 8.20 -11.85
CA LEU A 102 8.43 9.55 -11.56
C LEU A 102 9.00 10.57 -12.56
N ALA A 103 10.30 10.51 -12.90
CA ALA A 103 10.89 11.39 -13.90
C ALA A 103 10.18 11.27 -15.26
N LEU A 104 9.92 10.04 -15.70
CA LEU A 104 9.22 9.75 -16.96
C LEU A 104 7.74 10.18 -16.92
N ILE A 105 7.06 10.04 -15.77
CA ILE A 105 5.70 10.56 -15.57
C ILE A 105 5.70 12.07 -15.78
N GLY A 106 6.65 12.80 -15.16
CA GLY A 106 6.76 14.26 -15.32
C GLY A 106 7.15 14.70 -16.74
N ALA A 107 7.87 13.87 -17.49
CA ALA A 107 8.29 14.11 -18.87
C ALA A 107 7.28 13.61 -19.91
N ALA A 108 6.20 12.92 -19.51
CA ALA A 108 5.26 12.28 -20.43
C ALA A 108 4.58 13.31 -21.35
N PRO A 109 4.72 13.21 -22.69
CA PRO A 109 4.09 14.12 -23.65
C PRO A 109 2.60 13.77 -23.90
N GLY A 110 2.13 12.61 -23.44
CA GLY A 110 0.76 12.15 -23.65
C GLY A 110 0.45 10.85 -22.93
N ALA A 111 -0.77 10.37 -23.10
CA ALA A 111 -1.33 9.22 -22.37
C ALA A 111 -0.50 7.93 -22.49
N GLY A 112 -0.03 7.59 -23.70
CA GLY A 112 0.74 6.34 -23.91
C GLY A 112 2.09 6.36 -23.16
N ALA A 113 2.81 7.49 -23.20
CA ALA A 113 4.06 7.64 -22.47
C ALA A 113 3.84 7.62 -20.95
N LEU A 114 2.75 8.25 -20.47
CA LEU A 114 2.34 8.20 -19.08
C LEU A 114 2.09 6.76 -18.62
N LEU A 115 1.31 5.98 -19.37
CA LEU A 115 1.02 4.58 -19.04
C LEU A 115 2.28 3.73 -19.02
N GLY A 116 3.21 3.93 -19.97
CA GLY A 116 4.52 3.26 -19.98
C GLY A 116 5.37 3.59 -18.75
N ALA A 117 5.42 4.87 -18.35
CA ALA A 117 6.11 5.31 -17.14
C ALA A 117 5.49 4.72 -15.85
N VAL A 118 4.17 4.67 -15.79
CA VAL A 118 3.43 4.08 -14.67
C VAL A 118 3.64 2.57 -14.61
N ALA A 119 3.69 1.88 -15.76
CA ALA A 119 4.03 0.46 -15.80
C ALA A 119 5.41 0.18 -15.18
N LEU A 120 6.41 1.01 -15.51
CA LEU A 120 7.74 0.93 -14.88
C LEU A 120 7.64 1.09 -13.36
N GLY A 121 6.78 1.98 -12.87
CA GLY A 121 6.51 2.17 -11.44
C GLY A 121 5.82 1.00 -10.75
N GLY A 122 5.31 0.01 -11.47
CA GLY A 122 4.83 -1.26 -10.92
C GLY A 122 5.97 -2.15 -10.37
N VAL A 123 7.20 -2.00 -10.88
CA VAL A 123 8.37 -2.74 -10.41
C VAL A 123 8.70 -2.44 -8.94
N PRO A 124 8.82 -1.17 -8.51
CA PRO A 124 8.99 -0.83 -7.09
C PRO A 124 7.92 -1.44 -6.18
N GLN A 125 6.67 -1.46 -6.61
CA GLN A 125 5.56 -2.03 -5.84
C GLN A 125 5.75 -3.54 -5.62
N ALA A 126 6.15 -4.29 -6.67
CA ALA A 126 6.41 -5.72 -6.57
C ALA A 126 7.61 -6.04 -5.65
N LEU A 127 8.62 -5.18 -5.59
CA LEU A 127 9.83 -5.37 -4.80
C LEU A 127 9.70 -4.91 -3.35
N ALA A 128 8.79 -3.97 -3.03
CA ALA A 128 8.77 -3.25 -1.77
C ALA A 128 8.67 -4.14 -0.53
N ASN A 129 7.66 -5.02 -0.48
CA ASN A 129 7.47 -5.91 0.65
C ASN A 129 8.59 -6.95 0.77
N PRO A 130 8.96 -7.73 -0.27
CA PRO A 130 10.02 -8.72 -0.13
C PRO A 130 11.38 -8.09 0.22
N ALA A 131 11.77 -6.96 -0.40
CA ALA A 131 13.04 -6.31 -0.13
C ALA A 131 13.13 -5.76 1.31
N THR A 132 12.08 -5.05 1.75
CA THR A 132 12.04 -4.49 3.10
C THR A 132 11.93 -5.57 4.18
N ASN A 133 11.15 -6.65 3.95
CA ASN A 133 11.05 -7.78 4.88
C ASN A 133 12.40 -8.49 5.02
N LYS A 134 13.09 -8.75 3.92
CA LYS A 134 14.41 -9.38 3.94
C LYS A 134 15.45 -8.52 4.66
N ALA A 135 15.41 -7.19 4.45
CA ALA A 135 16.27 -6.26 5.20
C ALA A 135 15.97 -6.29 6.70
N VAL A 136 14.69 -6.36 7.12
CA VAL A 136 14.32 -6.50 8.53
C VAL A 136 14.85 -7.81 9.10
N LEU A 137 14.69 -8.92 8.40
CA LEU A 137 15.17 -10.22 8.87
C LEU A 137 16.69 -10.28 9.00
N ALA A 138 17.41 -9.63 8.09
CA ALA A 138 18.88 -9.64 8.05
C ALA A 138 19.51 -8.67 9.06
N LEU A 139 18.89 -7.50 9.30
CA LEU A 139 19.54 -6.39 9.99
C LEU A 139 18.89 -6.00 11.34
N VAL A 140 17.70 -6.56 11.66
CA VAL A 140 16.95 -6.20 12.87
C VAL A 140 16.88 -7.38 13.84
N PRO A 141 17.26 -7.18 15.12
CA PRO A 141 17.12 -8.22 16.15
C PRO A 141 15.67 -8.72 16.28
N PRO A 142 15.44 -10.02 16.56
CA PRO A 142 14.09 -10.63 16.60
C PRO A 142 13.08 -9.86 17.44
N VAL A 143 13.47 -9.39 18.62
CA VAL A 143 12.60 -8.63 19.56
C VAL A 143 12.06 -7.33 18.95
N ARG A 144 12.81 -6.68 18.05
CA ARG A 144 12.43 -5.40 17.42
C ARG A 144 11.75 -5.55 16.04
N ARG A 145 11.76 -6.74 15.42
CA ARG A 145 11.25 -6.97 14.06
C ARG A 145 9.80 -6.54 13.91
N GLY A 146 8.93 -6.87 14.87
CA GLY A 146 7.51 -6.50 14.83
C GLY A 146 7.30 -5.00 14.78
N ALA A 147 7.97 -4.25 15.65
CA ALA A 147 7.86 -2.78 15.72
C ALA A 147 8.40 -2.12 14.43
N VAL A 148 9.55 -2.57 13.91
CA VAL A 148 10.13 -2.05 12.67
C VAL A 148 9.23 -2.38 11.47
N THR A 149 8.64 -3.59 11.42
CA THR A 149 7.70 -3.98 10.35
C THR A 149 6.44 -3.12 10.38
N GLY A 150 5.86 -2.87 11.55
CA GLY A 150 4.70 -1.98 11.69
C GLY A 150 5.02 -0.55 11.22
N LEU A 151 6.17 0.00 11.65
CA LEU A 151 6.56 1.36 11.31
C LEU A 151 6.89 1.52 9.82
N LYS A 152 7.62 0.56 9.20
CA LYS A 152 7.89 0.63 7.75
C LYS A 152 6.60 0.59 6.91
N GLN A 153 5.59 -0.18 7.32
CA GLN A 153 4.31 -0.24 6.62
C GLN A 153 3.54 1.09 6.67
N SER A 154 3.77 1.91 7.70
CA SER A 154 3.22 3.27 7.75
C SER A 154 3.79 4.19 6.68
N GLY A 155 4.92 3.81 6.05
CA GLY A 155 5.51 4.54 4.93
C GLY A 155 4.53 4.72 3.76
N VAL A 156 3.68 3.72 3.49
CA VAL A 156 2.64 3.82 2.45
C VAL A 156 1.73 5.03 2.70
N GLN A 157 1.27 5.23 3.94
CA GLN A 157 0.40 6.35 4.29
C GLN A 157 1.14 7.69 4.36
N LEU A 158 2.43 7.67 4.72
CA LEU A 158 3.29 8.86 4.62
C LEU A 158 3.44 9.29 3.16
N GLY A 159 3.48 8.34 2.20
CA GLY A 159 3.40 8.64 0.78
C GLY A 159 2.11 9.34 0.38
N ALA A 160 0.96 8.88 0.90
CA ALA A 160 -0.33 9.54 0.67
C ALA A 160 -0.37 10.96 1.25
N PHE A 161 0.13 11.14 2.49
CA PHE A 161 0.26 12.48 3.09
C PHE A 161 1.15 13.39 2.25
N ALA A 162 2.33 12.90 1.83
CA ALA A 162 3.26 13.69 1.03
C ALA A 162 2.68 14.10 -0.33
N ALA A 163 1.93 13.22 -0.98
CA ALA A 163 1.25 13.50 -2.23
C ALA A 163 0.13 14.53 -2.06
N GLY A 164 -0.69 14.37 -1.00
CA GLY A 164 -1.90 15.17 -0.78
C GLY A 164 -1.64 16.57 -0.22
N LEU A 165 -0.52 16.80 0.47
CA LEU A 165 -0.24 18.11 1.07
C LEU A 165 1.01 18.78 0.48
N PRO A 166 2.27 18.40 0.78
CA PRO A 166 3.43 19.14 0.30
C PRO A 166 3.59 19.10 -1.23
N LEU A 167 3.40 17.96 -1.88
CA LEU A 167 3.54 17.86 -3.33
C LEU A 167 2.36 18.47 -4.07
N ALA A 168 1.14 18.38 -3.55
CA ALA A 168 -0.02 19.06 -4.12
C ALA A 168 0.10 20.60 -3.99
N ALA A 169 0.64 21.10 -2.87
CA ALA A 169 0.94 22.52 -2.69
C ALA A 169 2.05 22.98 -3.66
N LEU A 170 3.13 22.20 -3.79
CA LEU A 170 4.20 22.48 -4.74
C LEU A 170 3.69 22.52 -6.20
N ALA A 171 2.75 21.66 -6.55
CA ALA A 171 2.11 21.68 -7.85
C ALA A 171 1.31 22.97 -8.11
N GLY A 172 0.93 23.70 -7.05
CA GLY A 172 0.36 25.06 -7.15
C GLY A 172 1.35 26.10 -7.63
N ALA A 173 2.60 25.98 -7.20
CA ALA A 173 3.66 26.94 -7.50
C ALA A 173 4.48 26.58 -8.75
N ALA A 174 4.84 25.28 -8.92
CA ALA A 174 5.75 24.81 -9.95
C ALA A 174 5.07 23.92 -11.03
N GLY A 175 3.75 23.86 -11.03
CA GLY A 175 2.97 22.95 -11.88
C GLY A 175 3.07 21.49 -11.42
N TRP A 176 2.19 20.64 -11.95
CA TRP A 176 2.16 19.23 -11.57
C TRP A 176 3.44 18.46 -11.97
N ARG A 177 4.04 18.83 -13.11
CA ARG A 177 5.33 18.23 -13.55
C ARG A 177 6.46 18.55 -12.58
N GLY A 178 6.54 19.80 -12.09
CA GLY A 178 7.51 20.23 -11.09
C GLY A 178 7.40 19.42 -9.77
N ALA A 179 6.17 19.18 -9.31
CA ALA A 179 5.95 18.35 -8.12
C ALA A 179 6.40 16.90 -8.33
N VAL A 180 6.13 16.32 -9.50
CA VAL A 180 6.54 14.94 -9.85
C VAL A 180 8.06 14.83 -9.96
N TRP A 181 8.75 15.80 -10.59
CA TRP A 181 10.21 15.81 -10.66
C TRP A 181 10.88 16.01 -9.31
N THR A 182 10.28 16.83 -8.44
CA THR A 182 10.75 16.95 -7.03
C THR A 182 10.65 15.62 -6.30
N ALA A 183 9.54 14.90 -6.47
CA ALA A 183 9.39 13.56 -5.90
C ALA A 183 10.42 12.57 -6.47
N SER A 184 10.72 12.66 -7.78
CA SER A 184 11.77 11.88 -8.43
C SER A 184 13.15 12.16 -7.83
N GLY A 185 13.51 13.44 -7.65
CA GLY A 185 14.77 13.84 -7.01
C GLY A 185 14.88 13.33 -5.58
N ALA A 186 13.79 13.40 -4.81
CA ALA A 186 13.75 12.85 -3.46
C ALA A 186 13.94 11.32 -3.43
N ALA A 187 13.35 10.58 -4.40
CA ALA A 187 13.56 9.14 -4.53
C ALA A 187 15.03 8.81 -4.88
N LEU A 188 15.66 9.61 -5.74
CA LEU A 188 17.08 9.47 -6.07
C LEU A 188 17.98 9.71 -4.85
N LEU A 189 17.71 10.75 -4.07
CA LEU A 189 18.42 11.02 -2.81
C LEU A 189 18.24 9.86 -1.81
N ALA A 190 17.05 9.28 -1.72
CA ALA A 190 16.79 8.09 -0.90
C ALA A 190 17.57 6.86 -1.41
N ALA A 191 17.75 6.70 -2.73
CA ALA A 191 18.60 5.64 -3.30
C ALA A 191 20.06 5.82 -2.92
N VAL A 192 20.58 7.03 -2.99
CA VAL A 192 21.95 7.37 -2.54
C VAL A 192 22.10 7.11 -1.03
N TRP A 193 21.10 7.48 -0.23
CA TRP A 193 21.08 7.16 1.20
C TRP A 193 21.10 5.65 1.45
N ALA A 194 20.29 4.87 0.71
CA ALA A 194 20.29 3.41 0.83
C ALA A 194 21.66 2.80 0.50
N LEU A 195 22.31 3.27 -0.56
CA LEU A 195 23.66 2.83 -0.95
C LEU A 195 24.70 3.06 0.14
N ARG A 196 24.60 4.18 0.87
CA ARG A 196 25.56 4.55 1.93
C ARG A 196 25.25 3.95 3.28
N ALA A 197 23.97 3.77 3.61
CA ALA A 197 23.52 3.35 4.93
C ALA A 197 23.44 1.83 5.12
N LEU A 198 23.18 1.08 4.04
CA LEU A 198 23.05 -0.37 4.12
C LEU A 198 24.37 -1.09 3.90
N PRO A 199 24.69 -2.13 4.71
CA PRO A 199 25.85 -2.95 4.49
C PRO A 199 25.76 -3.70 3.14
N PRO A 200 26.89 -4.10 2.53
CA PRO A 200 26.89 -4.94 1.34
C PRO A 200 26.10 -6.23 1.56
N ASP A 201 25.42 -6.67 0.52
CA ASP A 201 24.70 -7.94 0.56
C ASP A 201 25.70 -9.09 0.67
N PRO A 202 25.50 -10.06 1.58
CA PRO A 202 26.35 -11.25 1.67
C PRO A 202 26.22 -12.07 0.38
N PRO A 203 27.23 -12.90 0.04
CA PRO A 203 27.12 -13.88 -1.03
C PRO A 203 25.86 -14.74 -0.79
N VAL A 204 25.00 -14.83 -1.81
CA VAL A 204 23.73 -15.55 -1.68
C VAL A 204 24.01 -17.05 -1.84
N PRO A 205 23.72 -17.90 -0.84
CA PRO A 205 23.72 -19.34 -1.03
C PRO A 205 22.68 -19.70 -2.10
N GLN A 206 23.04 -20.56 -3.03
CA GLN A 206 22.11 -21.08 -4.03
C GLN A 206 21.13 -22.05 -3.35
N ALA A 207 20.07 -21.51 -2.75
CA ALA A 207 18.99 -22.34 -2.24
C ALA A 207 18.20 -22.92 -3.42
N PRO A 208 17.80 -24.21 -3.36
CA PRO A 208 16.98 -24.80 -4.40
C PRO A 208 15.69 -24.00 -4.59
N PRO A 209 15.19 -23.86 -5.83
CA PRO A 209 14.01 -23.04 -6.11
C PRO A 209 12.78 -23.68 -5.46
N VAL A 210 12.22 -23.05 -4.45
CA VAL A 210 10.93 -23.43 -3.89
C VAL A 210 9.87 -23.24 -4.99
N ARG A 211 9.16 -24.31 -5.34
CA ARG A 211 8.05 -24.25 -6.32
C ARG A 211 6.97 -23.30 -5.77
N ALA A 212 6.80 -22.15 -6.41
CA ALA A 212 5.75 -21.22 -6.04
C ALA A 212 4.39 -21.80 -6.45
N SER A 213 3.45 -21.89 -5.51
CA SER A 213 2.03 -22.11 -5.85
C SER A 213 1.42 -20.75 -6.21
N PHE A 214 0.77 -20.68 -7.36
CA PHE A 214 0.07 -19.47 -7.81
C PHE A 214 -1.41 -19.47 -7.40
N VAL A 215 -1.89 -20.55 -6.81
CA VAL A 215 -3.29 -20.73 -6.44
C VAL A 215 -3.44 -20.66 -4.92
N PRO A 216 -4.15 -19.65 -4.39
CA PRO A 216 -4.44 -19.57 -2.96
C PRO A 216 -5.42 -20.67 -2.56
N ARG A 217 -5.24 -21.26 -1.38
CA ARG A 217 -6.09 -22.33 -0.81
C ARG A 217 -6.42 -22.01 0.64
N GLY A 218 -7.52 -22.58 1.13
CA GLY A 218 -7.92 -22.42 2.54
C GLY A 218 -8.10 -20.95 2.95
N THR A 219 -7.60 -20.58 4.10
CA THR A 219 -7.66 -19.23 4.66
C THR A 219 -7.04 -18.18 3.72
N ALA A 220 -5.93 -18.52 3.03
CA ALA A 220 -5.30 -17.60 2.08
C ALA A 220 -6.21 -17.25 0.89
N ALA A 221 -7.05 -18.19 0.43
CA ALA A 221 -8.01 -17.91 -0.66
C ALA A 221 -9.11 -16.93 -0.21
N TRP A 222 -9.66 -17.11 0.99
CA TRP A 222 -10.66 -16.20 1.55
C TRP A 222 -10.10 -14.79 1.77
N LEU A 223 -8.91 -14.70 2.34
CA LEU A 223 -8.24 -13.42 2.59
C LEU A 223 -7.79 -12.76 1.28
N ALA A 224 -7.42 -13.51 0.24
CA ALA A 224 -7.14 -12.97 -1.09
C ALA A 224 -8.40 -12.40 -1.74
N GLY A 225 -9.54 -13.11 -1.66
CA GLY A 225 -10.84 -12.62 -2.12
C GLY A 225 -11.30 -11.35 -1.36
N PHE A 226 -11.18 -11.34 -0.04
CA PHE A 226 -11.42 -10.15 0.79
C PHE A 226 -10.54 -8.98 0.33
N SER A 227 -9.23 -9.22 0.15
CA SER A 227 -8.26 -8.21 -0.25
C SER A 227 -8.49 -7.69 -1.67
N LEU A 228 -9.03 -8.50 -2.58
CA LEU A 228 -9.40 -8.08 -3.92
C LEU A 228 -10.45 -6.95 -3.88
N PHE A 229 -11.57 -7.21 -3.24
CA PHE A 229 -12.67 -6.24 -3.16
C PHE A 229 -12.30 -5.02 -2.30
N LEU A 230 -11.64 -5.23 -1.16
CA LEU A 230 -11.15 -4.15 -0.33
C LEU A 230 -10.15 -3.27 -1.10
N GLY A 231 -9.25 -3.89 -1.86
CA GLY A 231 -8.25 -3.21 -2.70
C GLY A 231 -8.90 -2.37 -3.79
N ALA A 232 -9.93 -2.88 -4.45
CA ALA A 232 -10.66 -2.17 -5.49
C ALA A 232 -11.24 -0.84 -4.95
N GLY A 233 -11.95 -0.89 -3.82
CA GLY A 233 -12.51 0.31 -3.19
C GLY A 233 -11.44 1.29 -2.72
N ILE A 234 -10.38 0.81 -2.04
CA ILE A 234 -9.27 1.68 -1.58
C ILE A 234 -8.60 2.38 -2.76
N ALA A 235 -8.34 1.66 -3.86
CA ALA A 235 -7.69 2.23 -5.03
C ALA A 235 -8.56 3.27 -5.72
N SER A 236 -9.87 3.01 -5.84
CA SER A 236 -10.84 3.96 -6.38
C SER A 236 -10.89 5.25 -5.55
N VAL A 237 -10.90 5.14 -4.22
CA VAL A 237 -10.83 6.31 -3.33
C VAL A 237 -9.52 7.08 -3.55
N ASN A 238 -8.36 6.42 -3.49
CA ASN A 238 -7.06 7.09 -3.64
C ASN A 238 -6.90 7.78 -5.01
N THR A 239 -7.49 7.21 -6.06
CA THR A 239 -7.39 7.74 -7.43
C THR A 239 -8.32 8.93 -7.65
N TYR A 240 -9.53 8.88 -7.12
CA TYR A 240 -10.58 9.83 -7.50
C TYR A 240 -10.99 10.81 -6.41
N LEU A 241 -10.55 10.65 -5.16
CA LEU A 241 -10.97 11.50 -4.05
C LEU A 241 -10.69 12.99 -4.30
N ALA A 242 -9.48 13.33 -4.78
CA ALA A 242 -9.14 14.71 -5.09
C ALA A 242 -9.92 15.24 -6.31
N LEU A 243 -10.07 14.43 -7.36
CA LEU A 243 -10.85 14.80 -8.55
C LEU A 243 -12.33 15.04 -8.20
N TYR A 244 -12.90 14.18 -7.35
CA TYR A 244 -14.25 14.36 -6.83
C TYR A 244 -14.38 15.65 -6.02
N GLY A 245 -13.38 15.95 -5.15
CA GLY A 245 -13.34 17.20 -4.39
C GLY A 245 -13.44 18.42 -5.30
N VAL A 246 -12.69 18.44 -6.40
CA VAL A 246 -12.69 19.59 -7.34
C VAL A 246 -13.92 19.56 -8.24
N ARG A 247 -14.15 18.51 -8.99
CA ARG A 247 -15.21 18.48 -10.03
C ARG A 247 -16.59 18.20 -9.48
N GLY A 248 -16.70 17.37 -8.43
CA GLY A 248 -17.98 17.02 -7.82
C GLY A 248 -18.44 18.01 -6.75
N LEU A 249 -17.50 18.57 -5.97
CA LEU A 249 -17.82 19.42 -4.81
C LEU A 249 -17.40 20.90 -4.99
N GLY A 250 -16.73 21.25 -6.09
CA GLY A 250 -16.27 22.61 -6.36
C GLY A 250 -15.20 23.12 -5.37
N MET A 251 -14.37 22.22 -4.83
CA MET A 251 -13.26 22.57 -3.93
C MET A 251 -12.06 23.05 -4.72
N GLY A 252 -11.25 23.94 -4.13
CA GLY A 252 -9.96 24.28 -4.73
C GLY A 252 -9.01 23.08 -4.77
N PRO A 253 -8.12 22.95 -5.80
CA PRO A 253 -7.25 21.78 -5.97
C PRO A 253 -6.36 21.48 -4.76
N ALA A 254 -5.84 22.50 -4.06
CA ALA A 254 -5.03 22.33 -2.85
C ALA A 254 -5.84 21.74 -1.69
N VAL A 255 -7.09 22.20 -1.51
CA VAL A 255 -8.00 21.70 -0.47
C VAL A 255 -8.39 20.24 -0.77
N ALA A 256 -8.69 19.93 -2.03
CA ALA A 256 -9.00 18.59 -2.47
C ALA A 256 -7.82 17.61 -2.28
N GLY A 257 -6.57 18.08 -2.52
CA GLY A 257 -5.36 17.35 -2.19
C GLY A 257 -5.24 17.04 -0.69
N GLY A 258 -5.69 17.95 0.17
CA GLY A 258 -5.77 17.78 1.62
C GLY A 258 -6.61 16.56 2.05
N LEU A 259 -7.64 16.16 1.28
CA LEU A 259 -8.43 14.96 1.54
C LEU A 259 -7.55 13.69 1.48
N VAL A 260 -6.63 13.61 0.52
CA VAL A 260 -5.68 12.48 0.39
C VAL A 260 -4.69 12.47 1.55
N ALA A 261 -4.22 13.66 1.98
CA ALA A 261 -3.34 13.78 3.14
C ALA A 261 -4.02 13.32 4.44
N VAL A 262 -5.26 13.75 4.67
CA VAL A 262 -6.06 13.35 5.84
C VAL A 262 -6.31 11.85 5.84
N LEU A 263 -6.67 11.26 4.70
CA LEU A 263 -6.78 9.81 4.54
C LEU A 263 -5.48 9.10 4.92
N GLY A 264 -4.33 9.64 4.46
CA GLY A 264 -3.01 9.09 4.79
C GLY A 264 -2.74 9.08 6.29
N VAL A 265 -2.96 10.20 6.98
CA VAL A 265 -2.78 10.31 8.45
C VAL A 265 -3.72 9.36 9.19
N ALA A 266 -5.01 9.38 8.84
CA ALA A 266 -6.01 8.51 9.44
C ALA A 266 -5.68 7.02 9.22
N GLY A 267 -5.12 6.68 8.05
CA GLY A 267 -4.66 5.33 7.72
C GLY A 267 -3.50 4.86 8.59
N VAL A 268 -2.56 5.74 8.98
CA VAL A 268 -1.49 5.40 9.95
C VAL A 268 -2.10 5.06 11.31
N LEU A 269 -2.96 5.95 11.82
CA LEU A 269 -3.59 5.79 13.13
C LEU A 269 -4.47 4.53 13.18
N GLY A 270 -5.28 4.32 12.15
CA GLY A 270 -6.13 3.15 12.01
C GLY A 270 -5.34 1.84 12.00
N ARG A 271 -4.29 1.74 11.17
CA ARG A 271 -3.44 0.53 11.11
C ARG A 271 -2.81 0.19 12.44
N VAL A 272 -2.26 1.18 13.15
CA VAL A 272 -1.64 0.96 14.46
C VAL A 272 -2.68 0.52 15.48
N GLY A 273 -3.84 1.17 15.53
CA GLY A 273 -4.92 0.85 16.47
C GLY A 273 -5.48 -0.55 16.23
N TRP A 274 -5.94 -0.85 15.03
CA TRP A 274 -6.61 -2.12 14.70
C TRP A 274 -5.66 -3.32 14.71
N SER A 275 -4.38 -3.14 14.30
CA SER A 275 -3.40 -4.22 14.41
C SER A 275 -3.14 -4.64 15.86
N ARG A 276 -3.24 -3.71 16.82
CA ARG A 276 -3.15 -4.01 18.26
C ARG A 276 -4.41 -4.70 18.77
N ALA A 277 -5.57 -4.42 18.19
CA ALA A 277 -6.85 -5.04 18.54
C ALA A 277 -7.00 -6.46 17.97
N ALA A 278 -6.21 -6.84 16.98
CA ALA A 278 -6.24 -8.16 16.32
C ALA A 278 -5.65 -9.27 17.23
N ARG A 279 -6.36 -9.59 18.31
CA ARG A 279 -5.99 -10.65 19.27
C ARG A 279 -6.56 -12.00 18.85
N PRO A 280 -5.88 -13.13 19.14
CA PRO A 280 -6.42 -14.47 18.89
C PRO A 280 -7.84 -14.65 19.47
N GLY A 281 -8.71 -15.31 18.71
CA GLY A 281 -10.11 -15.58 19.10
C GLY A 281 -11.11 -14.45 18.79
N ARG A 282 -10.66 -13.25 18.43
CA ARG A 282 -11.52 -12.13 17.97
C ARG A 282 -11.09 -11.57 16.61
N ALA A 283 -9.88 -11.89 16.17
CA ALA A 283 -9.29 -11.35 14.97
C ALA A 283 -10.05 -11.75 13.67
N GLU A 284 -10.76 -12.85 13.67
CA GLU A 284 -11.48 -13.40 12.51
C GLU A 284 -12.65 -12.53 12.05
N TRP A 285 -13.32 -11.84 12.98
CA TRP A 285 -14.44 -10.94 12.69
C TRP A 285 -14.01 -9.54 12.28
N LEU A 286 -12.76 -9.16 12.61
CA LEU A 286 -12.26 -7.81 12.36
C LEU A 286 -12.28 -7.42 10.87
N PRO A 287 -11.89 -8.25 9.91
CA PRO A 287 -11.98 -7.88 8.49
C PRO A 287 -13.40 -7.52 8.05
N GLY A 288 -14.40 -8.30 8.51
CA GLY A 288 -15.80 -8.03 8.21
C GLY A 288 -16.29 -6.72 8.84
N LEU A 289 -15.99 -6.49 10.14
CA LEU A 289 -16.35 -5.25 10.84
C LEU A 289 -15.71 -4.02 10.21
N LEU A 290 -14.42 -4.12 9.83
CA LEU A 290 -13.71 -3.04 9.16
C LEU A 290 -14.28 -2.76 7.77
N ALA A 291 -14.71 -3.78 7.05
CA ALA A 291 -15.40 -3.62 5.76
C ALA A 291 -16.77 -2.93 5.93
N CYS A 292 -17.53 -3.24 6.99
CA CYS A 292 -18.77 -2.50 7.31
C CYS A 292 -18.49 -1.01 7.59
N GLY A 293 -17.43 -0.71 8.37
CA GLY A 293 -16.98 0.66 8.58
C GLY A 293 -16.57 1.36 7.27
N ALA A 294 -15.94 0.61 6.34
CA ALA A 294 -15.57 1.11 5.03
C ALA A 294 -16.79 1.40 4.14
N VAL A 295 -17.86 0.59 4.20
CA VAL A 295 -19.15 0.89 3.55
C VAL A 295 -19.72 2.21 4.06
N GLY A 296 -19.74 2.42 5.39
CA GLY A 296 -20.14 3.68 6.01
C GLY A 296 -19.27 4.86 5.53
N ALA A 297 -17.96 4.64 5.37
CA ALA A 297 -17.05 5.65 4.83
C ALA A 297 -17.38 6.01 3.38
N ALA A 298 -17.71 5.03 2.52
CA ALA A 298 -18.14 5.30 1.15
C ALA A 298 -19.48 6.08 1.10
N ALA A 299 -20.40 5.77 2.03
CA ALA A 299 -21.65 6.52 2.18
C ALA A 299 -21.39 7.99 2.60
N LEU A 300 -20.45 8.24 3.51
CA LEU A 300 -20.02 9.59 3.89
C LEU A 300 -19.41 10.35 2.70
N LEU A 301 -18.56 9.68 1.89
CA LEU A 301 -18.01 10.28 0.67
C LEU A 301 -19.12 10.68 -0.31
N ALA A 302 -20.09 9.80 -0.55
CA ALA A 302 -21.27 10.09 -1.37
C ALA A 302 -22.08 11.25 -0.79
N GLY A 303 -22.26 11.27 0.55
CA GLY A 303 -22.94 12.33 1.29
C GLY A 303 -22.32 13.72 1.12
N GLY A 304 -21.05 13.78 0.71
CA GLY A 304 -20.38 15.02 0.34
C GLY A 304 -21.10 15.84 -0.73
N LEU A 305 -21.92 15.19 -1.59
CA LEU A 305 -22.78 15.88 -2.57
C LEU A 305 -23.88 16.73 -1.93
N TRP A 306 -24.32 16.39 -0.73
CA TRP A 306 -25.33 17.14 0.03
C TRP A 306 -24.71 18.07 1.07
N ALA A 307 -23.62 17.60 1.73
CA ALA A 307 -22.94 18.37 2.75
C ALA A 307 -21.41 18.17 2.67
N ARG A 308 -20.70 19.18 2.18
CA ARG A 308 -19.23 19.14 1.98
C ARG A 308 -18.41 18.62 3.18
N PRO A 309 -18.74 18.91 4.45
CA PRO A 309 -17.99 18.38 5.58
C PRO A 309 -17.97 16.84 5.64
N LEU A 310 -18.98 16.16 5.11
CA LEU A 310 -19.06 14.70 5.12
C LEU A 310 -17.93 14.03 4.33
N VAL A 311 -17.39 14.70 3.30
CA VAL A 311 -16.26 14.14 2.54
C VAL A 311 -14.99 14.02 3.40
N TRP A 312 -14.76 14.95 4.33
CA TRP A 312 -13.63 14.88 5.25
C TRP A 312 -13.80 13.73 6.24
N ALA A 313 -15.00 13.59 6.82
CA ALA A 313 -15.34 12.46 7.69
C ALA A 313 -15.19 11.12 6.94
N GLY A 314 -15.64 11.07 5.68
CA GLY A 314 -15.46 9.92 4.79
C GLY A 314 -13.99 9.59 4.55
N ALA A 315 -13.15 10.58 4.26
CA ALA A 315 -11.70 10.39 4.07
C ALA A 315 -11.02 9.83 5.33
N VAL A 316 -11.34 10.37 6.51
CA VAL A 316 -10.89 9.83 7.80
C VAL A 316 -11.36 8.38 7.98
N ALA A 317 -12.64 8.11 7.74
CA ALA A 317 -13.23 6.79 7.93
C ALA A 317 -12.62 5.74 6.98
N VAL A 318 -12.35 6.09 5.70
CA VAL A 318 -11.63 5.19 4.77
C VAL A 318 -10.24 4.86 5.33
N GLY A 319 -9.50 5.85 5.81
CA GLY A 319 -8.19 5.63 6.44
C GLY A 319 -8.28 4.70 7.65
N VAL A 320 -9.22 4.97 8.56
CA VAL A 320 -9.38 4.20 9.80
C VAL A 320 -9.87 2.78 9.54
N PHE A 321 -10.82 2.56 8.64
CA PHE A 321 -11.47 1.26 8.45
C PHE A 321 -10.93 0.50 7.25
N ALA A 322 -11.00 1.03 6.03
CA ALA A 322 -10.63 0.30 4.83
C ALA A 322 -9.12 0.00 4.79
N VAL A 323 -8.27 1.03 5.00
CA VAL A 323 -6.82 0.88 4.98
C VAL A 323 -6.34 -0.08 6.07
N SER A 324 -6.99 -0.11 7.22
CA SER A 324 -6.68 -1.02 8.32
C SER A 324 -7.08 -2.47 8.04
N GLY A 325 -8.14 -2.69 7.24
CA GLY A 325 -8.58 -4.03 6.83
C GLY A 325 -7.46 -4.83 6.15
N ASN A 326 -6.66 -4.18 5.29
CA ASN A 326 -5.49 -4.82 4.68
C ASN A 326 -4.41 -5.19 5.73
N ALA A 327 -4.18 -4.36 6.73
CA ALA A 327 -3.19 -4.67 7.76
C ALA A 327 -3.65 -5.86 8.65
N VAL A 328 -4.91 -5.89 9.02
CA VAL A 328 -5.52 -6.99 9.81
C VAL A 328 -5.50 -8.29 9.00
N SER A 329 -5.79 -8.26 7.68
CA SER A 329 -5.72 -9.47 6.84
C SER A 329 -4.30 -10.06 6.81
N MET A 330 -3.26 -9.23 6.77
CA MET A 330 -1.87 -9.68 6.84
C MET A 330 -1.50 -10.30 8.20
N VAL A 331 -2.02 -9.76 9.30
CA VAL A 331 -1.85 -10.36 10.63
C VAL A 331 -2.51 -11.74 10.68
N LEU A 332 -3.73 -11.87 10.14
CA LEU A 332 -4.45 -13.15 10.08
C LEU A 332 -3.73 -14.20 9.23
N VAL A 333 -3.18 -13.81 8.08
CA VAL A 333 -2.35 -14.70 7.26
C VAL A 333 -1.21 -15.27 8.09
N MET A 334 -0.48 -14.41 8.81
CA MET A 334 0.67 -14.84 9.62
C MET A 334 0.25 -15.76 10.77
N GLN A 335 -0.95 -15.55 11.36
CA GLN A 335 -1.47 -16.36 12.46
C GLN A 335 -2.04 -17.71 12.00
N ARG A 336 -2.52 -17.82 10.75
CA ARG A 336 -3.26 -18.97 10.23
C ARG A 336 -2.53 -19.78 9.16
N SER A 337 -1.40 -19.31 8.69
CA SER A 337 -0.58 -20.04 7.70
C SER A 337 0.12 -21.21 8.36
N ALA A 338 0.16 -22.34 7.68
CA ALA A 338 0.96 -23.49 8.08
C ALA A 338 2.46 -23.12 8.16
N ALA A 339 3.20 -23.86 8.99
CA ALA A 339 4.63 -23.65 9.18
C ALA A 339 5.37 -23.64 7.84
N GLY A 340 6.17 -22.59 7.60
CA GLY A 340 6.93 -22.39 6.36
C GLY A 340 6.14 -21.82 5.17
N ARG A 341 4.81 -21.65 5.25
CA ARG A 341 3.97 -21.13 4.15
C ARG A 341 3.56 -19.67 4.29
N ALA A 342 3.77 -19.03 5.43
CA ALA A 342 3.32 -17.68 5.72
C ALA A 342 3.78 -16.64 4.67
N GLY A 343 4.99 -16.77 4.14
CA GLY A 343 5.50 -15.91 3.06
C GLY A 343 4.72 -16.08 1.76
N GLN A 344 4.45 -17.31 1.34
CA GLN A 344 3.69 -17.62 0.13
C GLN A 344 2.24 -17.17 0.25
N ASP A 345 1.57 -17.48 1.37
CA ASP A 345 0.19 -17.10 1.61
C ASP A 345 0.04 -15.57 1.66
N SER A 346 0.99 -14.87 2.29
CA SER A 346 1.03 -13.40 2.29
C SER A 346 1.19 -12.81 0.88
N ALA A 347 2.01 -13.44 0.04
CA ALA A 347 2.20 -13.00 -1.35
C ALA A 347 0.91 -13.18 -2.18
N LEU A 348 0.17 -14.27 -1.98
CA LEU A 348 -1.10 -14.53 -2.66
C LEU A 348 -2.20 -13.55 -2.22
N VAL A 349 -2.27 -13.22 -0.93
CA VAL A 349 -3.22 -12.21 -0.42
C VAL A 349 -2.85 -10.82 -0.94
N ALA A 350 -1.56 -10.48 -1.01
CA ALA A 350 -1.10 -9.24 -1.62
C ALA A 350 -1.41 -9.17 -3.12
N ALA A 351 -1.29 -10.29 -3.84
CA ALA A 351 -1.68 -10.36 -5.25
C ALA A 351 -3.19 -10.08 -5.45
N GLY A 352 -4.04 -10.62 -4.58
CA GLY A 352 -5.47 -10.28 -4.57
C GLY A 352 -5.70 -8.78 -4.36
N PHE A 353 -5.00 -8.18 -3.40
CA PHE A 353 -5.07 -6.74 -3.14
C PHE A 353 -4.65 -5.90 -4.34
N PHE A 354 -3.55 -6.22 -5.00
CA PHE A 354 -3.09 -5.53 -6.21
C PHE A 354 -4.02 -5.75 -7.41
N ALA A 355 -4.61 -6.94 -7.54
CA ALA A 355 -5.62 -7.19 -8.57
C ALA A 355 -6.84 -6.28 -8.37
N GLY A 356 -7.31 -6.09 -7.12
CA GLY A 356 -8.35 -5.13 -6.79
C GLY A 356 -7.96 -3.70 -7.19
N PHE A 357 -6.75 -3.28 -6.87
CA PHE A 357 -6.20 -1.97 -7.28
C PHE A 357 -6.17 -1.80 -8.81
N ALA A 358 -6.01 -2.87 -9.56
CA ALA A 358 -6.03 -2.81 -11.02
C ALA A 358 -7.46 -2.71 -11.61
N VAL A 359 -8.47 -3.24 -10.91
CA VAL A 359 -9.84 -3.36 -11.45
C VAL A 359 -10.77 -2.22 -11.01
N GLY A 360 -10.73 -1.81 -9.73
CA GLY A 360 -11.66 -0.83 -9.18
C GLY A 360 -11.62 0.53 -9.87
N PRO A 361 -10.44 1.19 -9.95
CA PRO A 361 -10.34 2.55 -10.48
C PRO A 361 -10.83 2.73 -11.93
N PRO A 362 -10.59 1.84 -12.90
CA PRO A 362 -11.15 2.03 -14.25
C PRO A 362 -12.67 1.98 -14.26
N LEU A 363 -13.29 1.14 -13.42
CA LEU A 363 -14.76 1.09 -13.31
C LEU A 363 -15.31 2.40 -12.74
N PHE A 364 -14.70 2.94 -11.70
CA PHE A 364 -15.04 4.26 -11.19
C PHE A 364 -14.81 5.36 -12.25
N GLY A 365 -13.71 5.25 -13.01
CA GLY A 365 -13.35 6.21 -14.05
C GLY A 365 -14.40 6.38 -15.14
N LEU A 366 -15.02 5.30 -15.56
CA LEU A 366 -16.15 5.34 -16.52
C LEU A 366 -17.32 6.17 -15.98
N LEU A 367 -17.61 6.07 -14.68
CA LEU A 367 -18.67 6.85 -14.02
C LEU A 367 -18.23 8.31 -13.83
N ALA A 368 -16.97 8.55 -13.49
CA ALA A 368 -16.42 9.88 -13.30
C ALA A 368 -16.35 10.69 -14.60
N GLN A 369 -16.13 10.05 -15.76
CA GLN A 369 -16.17 10.71 -17.08
C GLN A 369 -17.52 11.35 -17.37
N SER A 370 -18.60 10.71 -16.95
CA SER A 370 -19.97 11.22 -17.12
C SER A 370 -20.45 12.07 -15.93
N GLY A 371 -19.54 12.47 -15.02
CA GLY A 371 -19.87 13.28 -13.83
C GLY A 371 -20.68 12.53 -12.76
N ARG A 372 -20.88 11.20 -12.91
CA ARG A 372 -21.75 10.38 -12.05
C ARG A 372 -21.01 9.93 -10.78
N TYR A 373 -20.45 10.87 -10.01
CA TYR A 373 -19.67 10.56 -8.80
C TYR A 373 -20.48 9.81 -7.74
N GLY A 374 -21.77 10.10 -7.58
CA GLY A 374 -22.62 9.36 -6.65
C GLY A 374 -22.69 7.87 -6.98
N ALA A 375 -22.80 7.51 -8.26
CA ALA A 375 -22.74 6.10 -8.71
C ALA A 375 -21.34 5.50 -8.49
N GLY A 376 -20.28 6.30 -8.65
CA GLY A 376 -18.91 5.87 -8.34
C GLY A 376 -18.72 5.51 -6.86
N TRP A 377 -19.26 6.33 -5.94
CA TRP A 377 -19.21 6.02 -4.51
C TRP A 377 -20.10 4.85 -4.12
N LEU A 378 -21.23 4.63 -4.82
CA LEU A 378 -22.05 3.43 -4.66
C LEU A 378 -21.28 2.18 -5.10
N LEU A 379 -20.53 2.23 -6.21
CA LEU A 379 -19.65 1.14 -6.65
C LEU A 379 -18.64 0.80 -5.54
N VAL A 380 -17.96 1.80 -4.96
CA VAL A 380 -17.01 1.62 -3.85
C VAL A 380 -17.70 1.00 -2.62
N ALA A 381 -18.93 1.42 -2.30
CA ALA A 381 -19.70 0.81 -1.21
C ALA A 381 -20.00 -0.66 -1.48
N VAL A 382 -20.34 -1.03 -2.73
CA VAL A 382 -20.56 -2.43 -3.14
C VAL A 382 -19.27 -3.24 -3.06
N GLU A 383 -18.13 -2.69 -3.47
CA GLU A 383 -16.83 -3.33 -3.34
C GLU A 383 -16.48 -3.62 -1.88
N PHE A 384 -16.67 -2.65 -0.98
CA PHE A 384 -16.46 -2.86 0.47
C PHE A 384 -17.49 -3.83 1.08
N ALA A 385 -18.74 -3.80 0.62
CA ALA A 385 -19.76 -4.76 1.07
C ALA A 385 -19.42 -6.19 0.63
N ALA A 386 -18.93 -6.37 -0.61
CA ALA A 386 -18.45 -7.66 -1.10
C ALA A 386 -17.25 -8.17 -0.29
N ALA A 387 -16.29 -7.28 0.06
CA ALA A 387 -15.21 -7.62 0.97
C ALA A 387 -15.75 -8.09 2.32
N GLY A 388 -16.72 -7.38 2.90
CA GLY A 388 -17.38 -7.74 4.15
C GLY A 388 -18.06 -9.10 4.07
N ALA A 389 -18.81 -9.36 3.00
CA ALA A 389 -19.47 -10.64 2.78
C ALA A 389 -18.47 -11.81 2.73
N VAL A 390 -17.37 -11.67 1.98
CA VAL A 390 -16.31 -12.68 1.92
C VAL A 390 -15.71 -12.93 3.31
N ALA A 391 -15.44 -11.86 4.07
CA ALA A 391 -14.86 -11.99 5.41
C ALA A 391 -15.81 -12.65 6.43
N PHE A 392 -17.09 -12.29 6.42
CA PHE A 392 -18.09 -12.90 7.31
C PHE A 392 -18.36 -14.37 6.96
N LEU A 393 -18.48 -14.69 5.66
CA LEU A 393 -18.62 -16.08 5.21
C LEU A 393 -17.44 -16.94 5.66
N TRP A 394 -16.23 -16.41 5.55
CA TRP A 394 -15.05 -17.09 6.06
C TRP A 394 -15.11 -17.29 7.57
N ALA A 395 -15.42 -16.25 8.35
CA ALA A 395 -15.46 -16.32 9.81
C ALA A 395 -16.50 -17.32 10.32
N VAL A 396 -17.68 -17.41 9.66
CA VAL A 396 -18.72 -18.39 10.00
C VAL A 396 -18.24 -19.82 9.69
N ARG A 397 -17.66 -20.02 8.50
CA ARG A 397 -17.16 -21.33 8.06
C ARG A 397 -16.01 -21.83 8.94
N ASP A 398 -15.07 -20.97 9.29
CA ASP A 398 -13.92 -21.31 10.13
C ASP A 398 -14.36 -21.81 11.52
N ARG A 399 -15.40 -21.21 12.10
CA ARG A 399 -15.99 -21.70 13.36
C ARG A 399 -16.69 -23.04 13.21
N SER A 400 -17.41 -23.27 12.10
CA SER A 400 -18.16 -24.51 11.88
C SER A 400 -17.23 -25.71 11.65
N THR A 401 -16.00 -25.47 11.17
CA THR A 401 -15.00 -26.52 10.94
C THR A 401 -14.06 -26.77 12.13
N GLY A 402 -14.34 -26.14 13.28
CA GLY A 402 -13.55 -26.35 14.51
C GLY A 402 -12.14 -25.79 14.43
N GLY A 403 -11.96 -24.61 13.81
CA GLY A 403 -10.69 -23.96 13.52
C GLY A 403 -9.78 -23.78 14.75
N GLY A 404 -9.18 -24.86 15.19
CA GLY A 404 -8.00 -24.84 16.03
C GLY A 404 -6.77 -24.51 15.17
N PRO A 405 -5.68 -24.00 15.78
CA PRO A 405 -4.42 -23.87 15.07
C PRO A 405 -4.02 -25.25 14.53
N ALA A 406 -3.71 -25.34 13.24
CA ALA A 406 -3.17 -26.53 12.66
C ALA A 406 -1.92 -26.91 13.47
N ALA A 407 -1.96 -28.07 14.13
CA ALA A 407 -0.90 -28.64 14.95
C ALA A 407 0.37 -28.89 14.13
#